data_14062fec72ace6073e3cae4605975177
#
_entry.id   14062fec72ace6073e3cae4605975177
#
_cell.length_a   1.000
_cell.length_b   1.000
_cell.length_c   1.000
_cell.angle_alpha   90.00
_cell.angle_beta   90.00
_cell.angle_gamma   90.00
#
_symmetry.space_group_name_H-M   'P 1'
#
loop_
_entity.id
_entity.type
_entity.pdbx_description
1 polymer ?
#
loop_
_entity_poly.entity_id
_entity_poly.type
_entity_poly.pdbx_seq_one_letter_code
_entity_poly.pdbx_strand_id
1 'polypeptide(L)'
;MAHQLTARLPRRCTPLDGNTPLVIARIWHGWTAPANADAYEELLRGEVLPGIHRIGGHRGAYLLRREAGNEVEFVTITLFGSMDAVRAFAGDDVEAAVVPPAARALLSHFDERSVHYEVRIDPGALS
;
A
#
# COMPACT_ATOMS: atom_id res chain seq x y z
N MET A 1 -5.69 -4.91 32.60
CA MET A 1 -6.18 -5.05 31.71
C MET A 1 -5.48 -5.45 30.64
N ALA A 2 -4.84 -4.94 30.32
CA ALA A 2 -4.17 -5.24 29.31
C ALA A 2 -3.51 -6.49 29.30
N HIS A 3 -3.32 -7.03 30.37
CA HIS A 3 -2.52 -8.11 30.38
C HIS A 3 -3.10 -9.30 29.78
N GLN A 4 -4.34 -9.46 29.80
CA GLN A 4 -4.78 -10.59 29.32
C GLN A 4 -4.69 -10.64 27.91
N LEU A 5 -4.60 -9.60 27.29
CA LEU A 5 -4.48 -9.56 25.97
C LEU A 5 -3.31 -10.25 25.53
N THR A 6 -2.29 -10.20 26.31
CA THR A 6 -1.09 -10.75 25.87
C THR A 6 -1.17 -12.20 25.76
N ALA A 7 -1.92 -12.83 26.53
CA ALA A 7 -1.92 -14.24 26.52
C ALA A 7 -2.44 -14.77 25.23
N ARG A 8 -3.33 -14.07 24.60
CA ARG A 8 -3.86 -14.54 23.48
C ARG A 8 -3.19 -14.08 22.30
N LEU A 9 -2.72 -12.92 22.32
CA LEU A 9 -2.03 -12.37 21.25
C LEU A 9 -0.95 -13.17 20.69
N PRO A 10 -0.21 -13.81 21.46
CA PRO A 10 0.91 -14.52 20.97
C PRO A 10 0.59 -15.44 19.84
N ARG A 11 -0.58 -15.98 19.87
CA ARG A 11 -0.87 -16.86 18.93
C ARG A 11 -1.01 -16.23 17.64
N ARG A 12 -1.62 -15.13 17.57
CA ARG A 12 -1.79 -14.47 16.36
C ARG A 12 -0.59 -13.76 15.95
N CYS A 13 0.18 -13.33 16.88
CA CYS A 13 1.33 -12.55 16.61
C CYS A 13 2.58 -13.31 16.40
N THR A 14 2.54 -14.62 16.39
CA THR A 14 3.75 -15.34 16.22
C THR A 14 3.81 -15.80 14.83
N PRO A 15 4.01 -14.98 13.93
CA PRO A 15 3.99 -15.33 12.59
C PRO A 15 5.20 -15.93 12.11
N LEU A 16 6.13 -15.97 12.92
CA LEU A 16 7.36 -16.34 12.44
C LEU A 16 7.62 -17.79 12.37
N ASP A 17 6.61 -18.56 12.48
CA ASP A 17 6.82 -19.97 12.43
C ASP A 17 6.95 -20.43 11.00
N GLY A 18 6.95 -19.54 10.08
CA GLY A 18 7.14 -19.93 8.72
C GLY A 18 5.88 -20.38 8.01
N ASN A 19 4.87 -20.71 8.73
CA ASN A 19 3.63 -21.11 8.13
C ASN A 19 2.61 -20.02 8.10
N THR A 20 2.81 -18.97 8.85
CA THR A 20 1.87 -17.88 8.91
C THR A 20 2.21 -16.91 7.78
N PRO A 21 1.28 -16.62 6.92
CA PRO A 21 1.57 -15.71 5.82
C PRO A 21 1.84 -14.33 6.36
N LEU A 22 2.82 -13.67 5.78
CA LEU A 22 3.10 -12.29 6.10
C LEU A 22 2.34 -11.42 5.12
N VAL A 23 1.79 -10.34 5.61
CA VAL A 23 1.23 -9.33 4.75
C VAL A 23 2.23 -8.20 4.67
N ILE A 24 2.54 -7.77 3.46
CA ILE A 24 3.49 -6.70 3.21
C ILE A 24 2.71 -5.45 2.83
N ALA A 25 2.98 -4.35 3.51
CA ALA A 25 2.40 -3.06 3.15
C ALA A 25 3.43 -2.30 2.33
N ARG A 26 3.05 -1.93 1.11
CA ARG A 26 3.90 -1.15 0.22
C ARG A 26 3.37 0.28 0.26
N ILE A 27 4.20 1.23 0.66
CA ILE A 27 3.79 2.61 0.87
C ILE A 27 4.54 3.52 -0.09
N TRP A 28 3.78 4.38 -0.77
CA TRP A 28 4.32 5.27 -1.78
C TRP A 28 3.60 6.61 -1.72
N HIS A 29 4.33 7.68 -2.00
CA HIS A 29 3.80 9.04 -1.95
C HIS A 29 3.90 9.70 -3.31
N GLY A 30 2.85 10.43 -3.67
CA GLY A 30 2.85 11.26 -4.88
C GLY A 30 2.09 12.54 -4.60
N TRP A 31 2.32 13.57 -5.41
CA TRP A 31 1.70 14.87 -5.20
C TRP A 31 1.12 15.38 -6.51
N THR A 32 -0.02 16.06 -6.43
CA THR A 32 -0.64 16.67 -7.61
C THR A 32 -0.87 18.14 -7.34
N ALA A 33 -1.04 18.91 -8.42
CA ALA A 33 -1.62 20.22 -8.29
C ALA A 33 -3.07 20.05 -7.83
N PRO A 34 -3.65 21.00 -7.11
CA PRO A 34 -5.04 20.86 -6.65
C PRO A 34 -6.03 20.59 -7.78
N ALA A 35 -5.79 21.16 -8.95
CA ALA A 35 -6.70 20.98 -10.08
C ALA A 35 -6.70 19.54 -10.60
N ASN A 36 -5.65 18.77 -10.34
CA ASN A 36 -5.53 17.40 -10.83
C ASN A 36 -5.89 16.36 -9.78
N ALA A 37 -6.14 16.79 -8.55
CA ALA A 37 -6.31 15.84 -7.45
C ALA A 37 -7.48 14.88 -7.64
N ASP A 38 -8.63 15.42 -8.02
CA ASP A 38 -9.81 14.57 -8.19
C ASP A 38 -9.64 13.62 -9.37
N ALA A 39 -9.02 14.08 -10.44
CA ALA A 39 -8.78 13.23 -11.59
C ALA A 39 -7.83 12.09 -11.24
N TYR A 40 -6.82 12.38 -10.43
CA TYR A 40 -5.88 11.35 -9.99
C TYR A 40 -6.59 10.31 -9.11
N GLU A 41 -7.41 10.78 -8.20
CA GLU A 41 -8.15 9.87 -7.32
C GLU A 41 -9.07 8.97 -8.15
N GLU A 42 -9.77 9.53 -9.14
CA GLU A 42 -10.66 8.73 -9.96
C GLU A 42 -9.90 7.74 -10.83
N LEU A 43 -8.72 8.12 -11.31
CA LEU A 43 -7.90 7.20 -12.09
C LEU A 43 -7.50 6.00 -11.22
N LEU A 44 -7.12 6.24 -9.98
CA LEU A 44 -6.74 5.14 -9.11
C LEU A 44 -7.94 4.28 -8.75
N ARG A 45 -9.06 4.91 -8.47
CA ARG A 45 -10.26 4.15 -8.10
C ARG A 45 -10.76 3.28 -9.25
N GLY A 46 -10.73 3.81 -10.45
CA GLY A 46 -11.35 3.13 -11.59
C GLY A 46 -10.44 2.22 -12.37
N GLU A 47 -9.14 2.47 -12.35
CA GLU A 47 -8.23 1.72 -13.21
C GLU A 47 -7.01 1.16 -12.51
N VAL A 48 -6.28 1.98 -11.77
CA VAL A 48 -5.01 1.55 -11.22
C VAL A 48 -5.18 0.50 -10.13
N LEU A 49 -5.99 0.80 -9.12
CA LEU A 49 -6.17 -0.15 -8.02
C LEU A 49 -6.88 -1.42 -8.45
N PRO A 50 -7.92 -1.36 -9.29
CA PRO A 50 -8.50 -2.59 -9.80
C PRO A 50 -7.49 -3.42 -10.61
N GLY A 51 -6.60 -2.75 -11.35
CA GLY A 51 -5.57 -3.45 -12.09
C GLY A 51 -4.60 -4.18 -11.19
N ILE A 52 -4.20 -3.54 -10.10
CA ILE A 52 -3.33 -4.17 -9.13
C ILE A 52 -4.05 -5.31 -8.44
N HIS A 53 -5.34 -5.16 -8.18
CA HIS A 53 -6.11 -6.19 -7.50
C HIS A 53 -6.16 -7.49 -8.29
N ARG A 54 -5.94 -7.45 -9.60
CA ARG A 54 -5.93 -8.68 -10.39
C ARG A 54 -4.63 -9.45 -10.25
N ILE A 55 -3.61 -8.87 -9.63
CA ILE A 55 -2.36 -9.57 -9.42
C ILE A 55 -2.53 -10.55 -8.27
N GLY A 56 -2.11 -11.77 -8.48
CA GLY A 56 -2.21 -12.77 -7.42
C GLY A 56 -1.46 -12.33 -6.19
N GLY A 57 -2.06 -12.50 -5.04
CA GLY A 57 -1.46 -12.11 -3.77
C GLY A 57 -1.76 -10.70 -3.31
N HIS A 58 -2.47 -9.91 -4.10
CA HIS A 58 -2.88 -8.57 -3.66
C HIS A 58 -4.03 -8.72 -2.65
N ARG A 59 -3.94 -8.00 -1.54
CA ARG A 59 -4.87 -8.13 -0.44
C ARG A 59 -5.70 -6.89 -0.19
N GLY A 60 -5.51 -5.83 -0.91
CA GLY A 60 -6.27 -4.60 -0.76
C GLY A 60 -5.38 -3.39 -0.81
N ALA A 61 -5.98 -2.22 -0.72
CA ALA A 61 -5.24 -0.97 -0.80
C ALA A 61 -5.99 0.16 -0.14
N TYR A 62 -5.23 1.13 0.34
CA TYR A 62 -5.78 2.40 0.79
C TYR A 62 -5.20 3.49 -0.07
N LEU A 63 -6.02 4.46 -0.44
CA LEU A 63 -5.55 5.69 -1.02
C LEU A 63 -5.91 6.80 -0.05
N LEU A 64 -4.92 7.51 0.45
CA LEU A 64 -5.09 8.60 1.39
C LEU A 64 -4.70 9.89 0.72
N ARG A 65 -5.33 10.98 1.09
CA ARG A 65 -4.92 12.27 0.54
C ARG A 65 -5.05 13.37 1.59
N ARG A 66 -4.24 14.39 1.45
CA ARG A 66 -4.36 15.59 2.27
C ARG A 66 -3.85 16.79 1.51
N GLU A 67 -4.29 17.97 1.92
CA GLU A 67 -3.72 19.18 1.36
C GLU A 67 -2.34 19.40 1.95
N ALA A 68 -1.40 19.77 1.13
CA ALA A 68 -0.02 19.95 1.54
C ALA A 68 0.51 21.21 0.86
N GLY A 69 0.24 22.36 1.46
CA GLY A 69 0.61 23.63 0.89
C GLY A 69 -0.24 23.91 -0.34
N ASN A 70 0.40 24.14 -1.47
CA ASN A 70 -0.33 24.38 -2.71
C ASN A 70 -0.40 23.10 -3.56
N GLU A 71 -0.22 21.95 -2.96
CA GLU A 71 -0.36 20.67 -3.63
C GLU A 71 -1.27 19.77 -2.83
N VAL A 72 -1.66 18.66 -3.41
CA VAL A 72 -2.37 17.60 -2.70
C VAL A 72 -1.46 16.39 -2.66
N GLU A 73 -1.22 15.89 -1.45
CA GLU A 73 -0.39 14.70 -1.27
C GLU A 73 -1.25 13.46 -1.24
N PHE A 74 -0.84 12.45 -1.96
CA PHE A 74 -1.51 11.15 -1.94
C PHE A 74 -0.55 10.11 -1.38
N VAL A 75 -1.06 9.24 -0.54
CA VAL A 75 -0.31 8.11 -0.03
C VAL A 75 -1.07 6.86 -0.44
N THR A 76 -0.39 5.96 -1.13
CA THR A 76 -0.99 4.70 -1.52
C THR A 76 -0.37 3.62 -0.64
N ILE A 77 -1.21 2.84 0.02
CA ILE A 77 -0.77 1.71 0.81
C ILE A 77 -1.38 0.48 0.16
N THR A 78 -0.54 -0.34 -0.48
CA THR A 78 -1.00 -1.55 -1.12
C THR A 78 -0.55 -2.74 -0.29
N LEU A 79 -1.45 -3.69 -0.08
CA LEU A 79 -1.18 -4.84 0.76
C LEU A 79 -1.00 -6.09 -0.10
N PHE A 80 0.10 -6.77 0.11
CA PHE A 80 0.42 -7.98 -0.65
C PHE A 80 0.66 -9.13 0.32
N GLY A 81 0.32 -10.33 -0.10
CA GLY A 81 0.48 -11.49 0.75
C GLY A 81 1.90 -12.04 0.82
N SER A 82 2.81 -11.51 0.00
CA SER A 82 4.18 -11.99 0.00
C SER A 82 5.07 -11.04 -0.80
N MET A 83 6.36 -11.17 -0.64
CA MET A 83 7.29 -10.41 -1.49
C MET A 83 7.28 -10.91 -2.91
N ASP A 84 6.91 -12.17 -3.15
CA ASP A 84 6.78 -12.64 -4.52
C ASP A 84 5.66 -11.90 -5.24
N ALA A 85 4.57 -11.61 -4.54
CA ALA A 85 3.48 -10.82 -5.11
C ALA A 85 3.94 -9.39 -5.40
N VAL A 86 4.78 -8.82 -4.53
CA VAL A 86 5.35 -7.51 -4.77
C VAL A 86 6.21 -7.53 -6.04
N ARG A 87 7.02 -8.58 -6.21
CA ARG A 87 7.85 -8.71 -7.39
C ARG A 87 7.02 -8.85 -8.65
N ALA A 88 5.90 -9.55 -8.58
CA ALA A 88 5.02 -9.69 -9.73
C ALA A 88 4.47 -8.33 -10.16
N PHE A 89 4.30 -7.42 -9.20
CA PHE A 89 3.80 -6.10 -9.48
C PHE A 89 4.92 -5.14 -9.90
N ALA A 90 6.02 -5.12 -9.16
CA ALA A 90 7.04 -4.08 -9.32
C ALA A 90 8.26 -4.50 -10.12
N GLY A 91 8.44 -5.79 -10.34
CA GLY A 91 9.63 -6.31 -11.01
C GLY A 91 10.74 -6.60 -10.02
N ASP A 92 11.92 -6.88 -10.52
CA ASP A 92 13.03 -7.29 -9.68
C ASP A 92 13.50 -6.19 -8.73
N ASP A 93 13.44 -4.95 -9.17
CA ASP A 93 13.75 -3.83 -8.26
C ASP A 93 12.45 -3.52 -7.52
N VAL A 94 12.20 -4.26 -6.48
CA VAL A 94 10.90 -4.25 -5.79
C VAL A 94 10.53 -2.89 -5.22
N GLU A 95 11.50 -2.03 -4.98
CA GLU A 95 11.20 -0.70 -4.42
C GLU A 95 10.98 0.36 -5.49
N ALA A 96 11.22 0.05 -6.74
CA ALA A 96 11.01 1.05 -7.78
C ALA A 96 9.53 1.41 -7.88
N ALA A 97 9.25 2.69 -8.00
CA ALA A 97 7.86 3.14 -8.14
C ALA A 97 7.29 2.61 -9.44
N VAL A 98 6.01 2.26 -9.41
CA VAL A 98 5.30 1.82 -10.60
C VAL A 98 4.24 2.87 -10.87
N VAL A 99 4.51 3.73 -11.84
CA VAL A 99 3.64 4.87 -12.13
C VAL A 99 3.20 4.80 -13.58
N PRO A 100 1.96 4.38 -13.82
CA PRO A 100 1.46 4.31 -15.20
C PRO A 100 1.49 5.69 -15.87
N PRO A 101 1.61 5.74 -17.17
CA PRO A 101 1.69 7.05 -17.87
C PRO A 101 0.55 7.99 -17.56
N ALA A 102 -0.67 7.47 -17.44
CA ALA A 102 -1.83 8.32 -17.15
C ALA A 102 -1.72 8.95 -15.77
N ALA A 103 -1.18 8.21 -14.80
CA ALA A 103 -0.97 8.73 -13.45
C ALA A 103 0.17 9.74 -13.44
N ARG A 104 1.25 9.42 -14.15
CA ARG A 104 2.38 10.32 -14.22
C ARG A 104 1.99 11.67 -14.82
N ALA A 105 1.07 11.68 -15.76
CA ALA A 105 0.64 12.93 -16.38
C ALA A 105 -0.09 13.86 -15.40
N LEU A 106 -0.67 13.31 -14.34
CA LEU A 106 -1.40 14.10 -13.35
C LEU A 106 -0.55 14.49 -12.14
N LEU A 107 0.56 13.80 -11.91
CA LEU A 107 1.39 14.04 -10.74
C LEU A 107 2.37 15.18 -10.99
N SER A 108 2.54 16.04 -9.99
CA SER A 108 3.55 17.09 -10.04
C SER A 108 4.92 16.48 -9.79
N HIS A 109 4.99 15.60 -8.82
CA HIS A 109 6.19 14.85 -8.50
C HIS A 109 5.79 13.64 -7.65
N PHE A 110 6.71 12.73 -7.46
CA PHE A 110 6.42 11.52 -6.68
C PHE A 110 7.73 10.90 -6.22
N ASP A 111 7.61 10.04 -5.20
CA ASP A 111 8.78 9.30 -4.74
C ASP A 111 9.15 8.24 -5.76
N GLU A 112 10.41 8.15 -6.07
CA GLU A 112 10.88 7.17 -7.04
C GLU A 112 10.96 5.77 -6.46
N ARG A 113 10.88 5.66 -5.16
CA ARG A 113 10.96 4.37 -4.49
C ARG A 113 9.85 4.22 -3.47
N SER A 114 9.36 3.01 -3.36
CA SER A 114 8.35 2.65 -2.35
C SER A 114 9.05 2.02 -1.17
N VAL A 115 8.39 2.01 -0.02
CA VAL A 115 8.93 1.40 1.19
C VAL A 115 8.01 0.25 1.57
N HIS A 116 8.58 -0.86 1.98
CA HIS A 116 7.80 -2.04 2.35
C HIS A 116 7.92 -2.30 3.84
N TYR A 117 6.79 -2.65 4.45
CA TYR A 117 6.74 -2.98 5.86
C TYR A 117 6.01 -4.30 6.06
N GLU A 118 6.38 -5.05 7.05
CA GLU A 118 5.60 -6.21 7.45
C GLU A 118 4.44 -5.72 8.30
N VAL A 119 3.24 -6.19 8.00
CA VAL A 119 2.10 -5.87 8.84
C VAL A 119 2.16 -6.79 10.05
N ARG A 120 2.33 -6.23 11.21
CA ARG A 120 2.47 -7.01 12.45
C ARG A 120 1.16 -7.15 13.20
N ILE A 121 0.30 -6.15 13.08
CA ILE A 121 -1.02 -6.19 13.71
C ILE A 121 -1.97 -5.55 12.71
N ASP A 122 -2.98 -6.28 12.27
CA ASP A 122 -3.95 -5.68 11.38
C ASP A 122 -5.24 -5.40 12.14
N PRO A 123 -6.13 -4.58 11.59
CA PRO A 123 -7.32 -4.18 12.33
C PRO A 123 -8.21 -5.35 12.73
N GLY A 124 -8.25 -6.38 11.93
CA GLY A 124 -9.07 -7.53 12.26
C GLY A 124 -8.59 -8.27 13.48
N ALA A 125 -7.31 -8.20 13.78
CA ALA A 125 -6.77 -8.88 14.94
C ALA A 125 -7.14 -8.19 16.24
N LEU A 126 -7.66 -6.97 16.17
CA LEU A 126 -8.01 -6.22 17.36
C LEU A 126 -9.47 -6.33 17.74
N SER A 127 -10.27 -6.97 16.94
CA SER A 127 -11.71 -7.04 17.24
C SER A 127 -12.12 -8.28 18.03
#